data_04760dea3c5faf136a500dfd66ab7931
#
_entry.id   04760dea3c5faf136a500dfd66ab7931
#
_cell.length_a   1.000
_cell.length_b   1.000
_cell.length_c   1.000
_cell.angle_alpha   90.00
_cell.angle_beta   90.00
_cell.angle_gamma   90.00
#
_symmetry.space_group_name_H-M   'P 1'
#
loop_
_entity.id
_entity.type
_entity.pdbx_description
1 polymer ?
#
loop_
_entity_poly.entity_id
_entity_poly.type
_entity_poly.pdbx_seq_one_letter_code
_entity_poly.pdbx_strand_id
1 'polypeptide(L)'
;DGLDASGRAESTIIVVFSDHGYHVGEKSSYAKRTLWRESTRVPMFMVVPGVTQPGSRTDAPVNLLDIYPTLTELAGLPVPDHVEGQSLVPLLENPRVDWNRPTLTTNGYQNHAITSDRYRYIRWADRSEELYDFLIDPNEFINLAGDPEMQDVKDELSAWFPDVNAPPDNSNLSEAL
;
A
#
# COMPACT_ATOMS: atom_id res chain seq x y z
N ASP A 1 -21.74 -18.04 -13.92
CA ASP A 1 -21.82 -17.95 -12.48
C ASP A 1 -23.08 -17.20 -12.02
N GLY A 2 -23.26 -16.96 -10.68
CA GLY A 2 -24.48 -16.33 -10.17
C GLY A 2 -24.64 -14.89 -10.60
N LEU A 3 -23.55 -14.14 -10.74
CA LEU A 3 -23.60 -12.74 -11.18
C LEU A 3 -24.02 -12.64 -12.65
N ASP A 4 -23.43 -13.46 -13.52
CA ASP A 4 -23.81 -13.50 -14.95
C ASP A 4 -25.27 -13.91 -15.12
N ALA A 5 -25.71 -14.95 -14.40
CA ALA A 5 -27.09 -15.42 -14.44
C ALA A 5 -28.09 -14.36 -13.91
N SER A 6 -27.66 -13.44 -13.06
CA SER A 6 -28.51 -12.33 -12.58
C SER A 6 -28.73 -11.21 -13.60
N GLY A 7 -27.96 -11.18 -14.68
CA GLY A 7 -27.94 -10.10 -15.67
C GLY A 7 -27.38 -8.77 -15.16
N ARG A 8 -26.68 -8.77 -14.03
CA ARG A 8 -26.12 -7.55 -13.39
C ARG A 8 -24.62 -7.39 -13.56
N ALA A 9 -23.93 -8.29 -14.27
CA ALA A 9 -22.50 -8.25 -14.44
C ALA A 9 -22.01 -6.89 -14.98
N GLU A 10 -22.69 -6.35 -15.98
CA GLU A 10 -22.34 -5.06 -16.61
C GLU A 10 -22.61 -3.81 -15.75
N SER A 11 -23.27 -3.97 -14.61
CA SER A 11 -23.58 -2.88 -13.68
C SER A 11 -23.02 -3.09 -12.27
N THR A 12 -22.09 -4.04 -12.12
CA THR A 12 -21.50 -4.40 -10.83
C THR A 12 -19.99 -4.19 -10.85
N ILE A 13 -19.50 -3.34 -9.96
CA ILE A 13 -18.06 -3.22 -9.68
C ILE A 13 -17.66 -4.35 -8.73
N ILE A 14 -16.58 -5.07 -9.06
CA ILE A 14 -16.01 -6.12 -8.21
C ILE A 14 -14.66 -5.62 -7.73
N VAL A 15 -14.46 -5.64 -6.40
CA VAL A 15 -13.18 -5.36 -5.76
C VAL A 15 -12.80 -6.55 -4.89
N VAL A 16 -11.61 -7.08 -5.12
CA VAL A 16 -11.06 -8.17 -4.31
C VAL A 16 -9.69 -7.74 -3.80
N PHE A 17 -9.50 -7.83 -2.51
CA PHE A 17 -8.23 -7.50 -1.85
C PHE A 17 -8.07 -8.32 -0.56
N SER A 18 -6.83 -8.37 -0.05
CA SER A 18 -6.56 -8.83 1.31
C SER A 18 -6.21 -7.64 2.18
N ASP A 19 -6.56 -7.68 3.45
CA ASP A 19 -6.25 -6.64 4.45
C ASP A 19 -4.75 -6.62 4.82
N HIS A 20 -4.08 -7.78 4.78
CA HIS A 20 -2.64 -7.93 5.03
C HIS A 20 -2.09 -9.20 4.37
N GLY A 21 -0.77 -9.25 4.24
CA GLY A 21 -0.04 -10.46 3.94
C GLY A 21 0.36 -11.22 5.22
N TYR A 22 1.31 -12.17 5.11
CA TYR A 22 1.77 -12.96 6.24
C TYR A 22 3.16 -13.54 5.99
N HIS A 23 4.06 -13.46 6.96
CA HIS A 23 5.34 -14.15 6.95
C HIS A 23 5.16 -15.61 7.34
N VAL A 24 5.79 -16.51 6.59
CA VAL A 24 5.79 -17.95 6.88
C VAL A 24 7.21 -18.49 7.08
N GLY A 25 8.11 -17.63 7.54
CA GLY A 25 9.52 -17.91 7.83
C GLY A 25 10.48 -16.84 7.31
N GLU A 26 10.05 -16.01 6.37
CA GLU A 26 10.85 -14.90 5.85
C GLU A 26 11.20 -13.92 6.98
N LYS A 27 12.40 -13.34 6.92
CA LYS A 27 12.91 -12.46 7.98
C LYS A 27 12.87 -13.11 9.38
N SER A 28 12.91 -14.46 9.45
CA SER A 28 12.76 -15.23 10.70
C SER A 28 11.46 -14.91 11.46
N SER A 29 10.41 -14.54 10.74
CA SER A 29 9.14 -14.12 11.29
C SER A 29 8.00 -15.06 10.87
N TYR A 30 7.04 -15.26 11.78
CA TYR A 30 5.75 -15.91 11.54
C TYR A 30 4.66 -14.94 12.03
N ALA A 31 4.49 -13.83 11.31
CA ALA A 31 3.65 -12.73 11.73
C ALA A 31 3.10 -11.94 10.54
N LYS A 32 2.14 -11.04 10.82
CA LYS A 32 1.53 -10.12 9.86
C LYS A 32 1.80 -8.63 10.19
N ARG A 33 2.23 -8.34 11.42
CA ARG A 33 2.49 -6.96 11.87
C ARG A 33 3.95 -6.60 11.65
N THR A 34 4.33 -6.42 10.39
CA THR A 34 5.67 -5.96 9.99
C THR A 34 5.55 -4.90 8.91
N LEU A 35 6.67 -4.23 8.60
CA LEU A 35 6.75 -3.25 7.53
C LEU A 35 7.34 -3.82 6.23
N TRP A 36 7.71 -5.09 6.24
CA TRP A 36 8.27 -5.78 5.09
C TRP A 36 7.19 -6.26 4.11
N ARG A 37 7.65 -6.61 2.92
CA ARG A 37 6.83 -6.93 1.77
C ARG A 37 5.80 -8.04 2.02
N GLU A 38 6.17 -9.09 2.72
CA GLU A 38 5.29 -10.24 2.99
C GLU A 38 4.04 -9.87 3.77
N SER A 39 4.12 -8.84 4.62
CA SER A 39 2.97 -8.32 5.37
C SER A 39 2.19 -7.26 4.61
N THR A 40 2.84 -6.50 3.71
CA THR A 40 2.27 -5.29 3.12
C THR A 40 1.86 -5.45 1.67
N ARG A 41 2.44 -6.42 0.94
CA ARG A 41 2.03 -6.74 -0.43
C ARG A 41 0.92 -7.76 -0.42
N VAL A 42 -0.25 -7.33 -0.85
CA VAL A 42 -1.47 -8.14 -0.87
C VAL A 42 -2.02 -8.28 -2.30
N PRO A 43 -2.75 -9.37 -2.61
CA PRO A 43 -3.53 -9.43 -3.83
C PRO A 43 -4.58 -8.33 -3.81
N MET A 44 -4.68 -7.59 -4.91
CA MET A 44 -5.73 -6.61 -5.15
C MET A 44 -6.08 -6.59 -6.63
N PHE A 45 -7.36 -6.71 -6.96
CA PHE A 45 -7.85 -6.50 -8.31
C PHE A 45 -9.26 -5.90 -8.32
N MET A 46 -9.55 -5.18 -9.39
CA MET A 46 -10.83 -4.57 -9.61
C MET A 46 -11.36 -4.94 -11.00
N VAL A 47 -12.66 -5.17 -11.08
CA VAL A 47 -13.40 -5.27 -12.35
C VAL A 47 -14.43 -4.15 -12.36
N VAL A 48 -14.26 -3.21 -13.28
CA VAL A 48 -15.15 -2.06 -13.44
C VAL A 48 -15.65 -2.09 -14.89
N PRO A 49 -16.92 -2.48 -15.12
CA PRO A 49 -17.49 -2.56 -16.46
C PRO A 49 -17.35 -1.22 -17.21
N GLY A 50 -16.89 -1.29 -18.46
CA GLY A 50 -16.66 -0.12 -19.29
C GLY A 50 -15.39 0.70 -18.99
N VAL A 51 -14.64 0.38 -17.92
CA VAL A 51 -13.40 1.06 -17.53
C VAL A 51 -12.20 0.13 -17.63
N THR A 52 -12.23 -1.00 -16.92
CA THR A 52 -11.09 -1.92 -16.86
C THR A 52 -11.02 -2.84 -18.06
N GLN A 53 -9.80 -3.15 -18.52
CA GLN A 53 -9.55 -4.14 -19.56
C GLN A 53 -9.17 -5.49 -18.93
N PRO A 54 -9.76 -6.61 -19.38
CA PRO A 54 -9.44 -7.94 -18.88
C PRO A 54 -7.93 -8.25 -19.01
N GLY A 55 -7.33 -8.72 -17.92
CA GLY A 55 -5.93 -9.12 -17.89
C GLY A 55 -4.92 -7.97 -17.81
N SER A 56 -5.37 -6.71 -17.74
CA SER A 56 -4.49 -5.57 -17.50
C SER A 56 -3.86 -5.64 -16.11
N ARG A 57 -2.61 -5.11 -15.98
CA ARG A 57 -1.83 -5.10 -14.73
C ARG A 57 -1.02 -3.83 -14.61
N THR A 58 -0.79 -3.42 -13.39
CA THR A 58 0.16 -2.36 -13.03
C THR A 58 1.01 -2.80 -11.85
N ASP A 59 2.26 -2.34 -11.79
CA ASP A 59 3.15 -2.49 -10.63
C ASP A 59 3.23 -1.21 -9.79
N ALA A 60 2.41 -0.21 -10.13
CA ALA A 60 2.30 1.02 -9.37
C ALA A 60 1.92 0.74 -7.90
N PRO A 61 2.64 1.32 -6.93
CA PRO A 61 2.30 1.16 -5.53
C PRO A 61 0.96 1.85 -5.23
N VAL A 62 0.06 1.13 -4.58
CA VAL A 62 -1.27 1.62 -4.19
C VAL A 62 -1.58 1.25 -2.74
N ASN A 63 -2.45 2.00 -2.10
CA ASN A 63 -2.83 1.78 -0.72
C ASN A 63 -4.27 1.27 -0.61
N LEU A 64 -4.59 0.49 0.42
CA LEU A 64 -5.99 0.11 0.70
C LEU A 64 -6.88 1.33 1.00
N LEU A 65 -6.29 2.43 1.48
CA LEU A 65 -6.96 3.73 1.63
C LEU A 65 -7.53 4.27 0.31
N ASP A 66 -6.95 3.88 -0.82
CA ASP A 66 -7.30 4.36 -2.15
C ASP A 66 -8.61 3.72 -2.67
N ILE A 67 -9.06 2.61 -2.06
CA ILE A 67 -10.29 1.92 -2.45
C ILE A 67 -11.51 2.81 -2.27
N TYR A 68 -11.63 3.48 -1.13
CA TYR A 68 -12.79 4.30 -0.82
C TYR A 68 -12.97 5.48 -1.80
N PRO A 69 -11.99 6.36 -2.02
CA PRO A 69 -12.12 7.45 -2.99
C PRO A 69 -12.34 6.93 -4.43
N THR A 70 -11.73 5.79 -4.79
CA THR A 70 -11.95 5.16 -6.10
C THR A 70 -13.41 4.77 -6.30
N LEU A 71 -14.00 4.06 -5.33
CA LEU A 71 -15.40 3.65 -5.43
C LEU A 71 -16.35 4.84 -5.38
N THR A 72 -16.03 5.87 -4.61
CA THR A 72 -16.81 7.11 -4.53
C THR A 72 -16.81 7.82 -5.88
N GLU A 73 -15.67 7.97 -6.54
CA GLU A 73 -15.55 8.57 -7.87
C GLU A 73 -16.30 7.75 -8.93
N LEU A 74 -16.11 6.43 -8.96
CA LEU A 74 -16.81 5.53 -9.90
C LEU A 74 -18.31 5.55 -9.72
N ALA A 75 -18.81 5.86 -8.52
CA ALA A 75 -20.22 6.04 -8.24
C ALA A 75 -20.74 7.44 -8.60
N GLY A 76 -19.90 8.34 -9.10
CA GLY A 76 -20.25 9.73 -9.41
C GLY A 76 -20.57 10.57 -8.18
N LEU A 77 -20.04 10.19 -7.01
CA LEU A 77 -20.23 10.88 -5.74
C LEU A 77 -19.01 11.78 -5.43
N PRO A 78 -19.20 12.90 -4.71
CA PRO A 78 -18.06 13.71 -4.27
C PRO A 78 -17.25 12.96 -3.22
N VAL A 79 -15.92 12.97 -3.36
CA VAL A 79 -15.01 12.43 -2.35
C VAL A 79 -14.96 13.43 -1.18
N PRO A 80 -15.21 13.01 0.08
CA PRO A 80 -15.16 13.89 1.23
C PRO A 80 -13.74 14.42 1.52
N ASP A 81 -13.61 15.67 1.98
CA ASP A 81 -12.34 16.35 2.22
C ASP A 81 -11.41 15.67 3.24
N HIS A 82 -11.96 14.83 4.14
CA HIS A 82 -11.19 14.12 5.16
C HIS A 82 -10.57 12.81 4.66
N VAL A 83 -10.80 12.44 3.40
CA VAL A 83 -10.27 11.20 2.82
C VAL A 83 -8.84 11.42 2.37
N GLU A 84 -7.91 10.65 2.94
CA GLU A 84 -6.48 10.74 2.63
C GLU A 84 -6.04 9.88 1.43
N GLY A 85 -6.85 8.87 1.06
CA GLY A 85 -6.61 8.04 -0.12
C GLY A 85 -6.76 8.81 -1.42
N GLN A 86 -6.14 8.32 -2.48
CA GLN A 86 -6.25 8.84 -3.84
C GLN A 86 -7.01 7.87 -4.73
N SER A 87 -7.87 8.39 -5.60
CA SER A 87 -8.59 7.54 -6.55
C SER A 87 -7.65 6.81 -7.51
N LEU A 88 -7.90 5.53 -7.70
CA LEU A 88 -7.19 4.65 -8.64
C LEU A 88 -7.81 4.66 -10.04
N VAL A 89 -8.85 5.45 -10.30
CA VAL A 89 -9.51 5.54 -11.62
C VAL A 89 -8.50 5.74 -12.74
N PRO A 90 -7.48 6.64 -12.64
CA PRO A 90 -6.47 6.79 -13.68
C PRO A 90 -5.70 5.49 -14.01
N LEU A 91 -5.38 4.67 -12.99
CA LEU A 91 -4.73 3.37 -13.18
C LEU A 91 -5.68 2.32 -13.75
N LEU A 92 -6.96 2.37 -13.42
CA LEU A 92 -7.99 1.47 -13.97
C LEU A 92 -8.24 1.74 -15.46
N GLU A 93 -8.22 3.00 -15.88
CA GLU A 93 -8.34 3.43 -17.26
C GLU A 93 -7.07 3.15 -18.09
N ASN A 94 -5.89 3.45 -17.49
CA ASN A 94 -4.60 3.26 -18.11
C ASN A 94 -3.57 2.72 -17.11
N PRO A 95 -3.32 1.40 -17.06
CA PRO A 95 -2.35 0.78 -16.13
C PRO A 95 -0.90 1.26 -16.28
N ARG A 96 -0.59 2.03 -17.35
CA ARG A 96 0.73 2.60 -17.64
C ARG A 96 0.78 4.11 -17.46
N VAL A 97 -0.23 4.70 -16.85
CA VAL A 97 -0.19 6.13 -16.51
C VAL A 97 1.00 6.40 -15.60
N ASP A 98 1.58 7.57 -15.73
CA ASP A 98 2.63 8.01 -14.81
C ASP A 98 2.05 8.17 -13.39
N TRP A 99 2.54 7.32 -12.46
CA TRP A 99 2.05 7.21 -11.09
C TRP A 99 3.17 7.43 -10.10
N ASN A 100 3.51 8.71 -9.87
CA ASN A 100 4.63 9.12 -9.02
C ASN A 100 4.22 9.28 -7.55
N ARG A 101 3.50 8.30 -7.00
CA ARG A 101 3.01 8.34 -5.63
C ARG A 101 3.44 7.09 -4.87
N PRO A 102 4.44 7.18 -3.99
CA PRO A 102 4.76 6.13 -3.04
C PRO A 102 3.61 5.89 -2.04
N THR A 103 3.61 4.73 -1.42
CA THR A 103 2.65 4.37 -0.38
C THR A 103 3.29 4.39 0.99
N LEU A 104 2.51 4.81 2.00
CA LEU A 104 2.89 4.78 3.41
C LEU A 104 2.26 3.56 4.09
N THR A 105 3.06 2.82 4.86
CA THR A 105 2.60 1.81 5.81
C THR A 105 3.12 2.15 7.20
N THR A 106 2.25 2.09 8.21
CA THR A 106 2.59 2.35 9.60
C THR A 106 2.33 1.11 10.45
N ASN A 107 3.30 0.74 11.30
CA ASN A 107 3.16 -0.33 12.28
C ASN A 107 3.52 0.17 13.68
N GLY A 108 2.53 0.75 14.37
CA GLY A 108 2.71 1.39 15.66
C GLY A 108 3.40 2.76 15.58
N TYR A 109 3.70 3.32 16.74
CA TYR A 109 4.23 4.67 16.86
C TYR A 109 5.63 4.80 16.25
N GLN A 110 5.80 5.73 15.33
CA GLN A 110 7.07 6.05 14.67
C GLN A 110 7.73 4.90 13.86
N ASN A 111 7.01 3.83 13.56
CA ASN A 111 7.49 2.81 12.65
C ASN A 111 6.77 2.94 11.33
N HIS A 112 7.49 3.35 10.28
CA HIS A 112 6.92 3.66 8.99
C HIS A 112 7.73 3.07 7.85
N ALA A 113 7.05 2.66 6.79
CA ALA A 113 7.65 2.29 5.52
C ALA A 113 7.06 3.13 4.39
N ILE A 114 7.92 3.69 3.55
CA ILE A 114 7.56 4.28 2.27
C ILE A 114 7.93 3.29 1.18
N THR A 115 6.97 2.98 0.31
CA THR A 115 7.17 2.05 -0.80
C THR A 115 6.90 2.76 -2.11
N SER A 116 7.93 2.89 -2.95
CA SER A 116 7.82 3.31 -4.34
C SER A 116 7.70 2.08 -5.26
N ASP A 117 7.69 2.30 -6.57
CA ASP A 117 7.74 1.25 -7.59
C ASP A 117 9.02 0.40 -7.50
N ARG A 118 10.14 1.01 -7.06
CA ARG A 118 11.46 0.37 -7.00
C ARG A 118 11.97 0.13 -5.59
N TYR A 119 11.73 1.07 -4.66
CA TYR A 119 12.37 1.05 -3.35
C TYR A 119 11.37 0.92 -2.22
N ARG A 120 11.83 0.31 -1.11
CA ARG A 120 11.19 0.42 0.19
C ARG A 120 12.15 1.02 1.18
N TYR A 121 11.75 2.12 1.80
CA TYR A 121 12.49 2.78 2.87
C TYR A 121 11.72 2.70 4.18
N ILE A 122 12.32 2.10 5.19
CA ILE A 122 11.74 1.90 6.52
C ILE A 122 12.51 2.74 7.53
N ARG A 123 11.77 3.45 8.37
CA ARG A 123 12.29 4.09 9.58
C ARG A 123 11.61 3.47 10.80
N TRP A 124 12.43 3.09 11.77
CA TRP A 124 11.98 2.53 13.02
C TRP A 124 11.99 3.58 14.13
N ALA A 125 11.19 3.36 15.18
CA ALA A 125 11.10 4.27 16.34
C ALA A 125 12.44 4.44 17.10
N ASP A 126 13.32 3.45 17.02
CA ASP A 126 14.68 3.48 17.58
C ASP A 126 15.68 4.24 16.71
N ARG A 127 15.24 4.83 15.60
CA ARG A 127 15.99 5.54 14.56
C ARG A 127 16.85 4.65 13.66
N SER A 128 16.73 3.34 13.76
CA SER A 128 17.31 2.46 12.74
C SER A 128 16.57 2.60 11.40
N GLU A 129 17.26 2.28 10.31
CA GLU A 129 16.77 2.44 8.96
C GLU A 129 17.01 1.18 8.13
N GLU A 130 16.10 0.91 7.23
CA GLU A 130 16.27 -0.11 6.20
C GLU A 130 15.88 0.46 4.83
N LEU A 131 16.67 0.14 3.81
CA LEU A 131 16.38 0.49 2.43
C LEU A 131 16.59 -0.74 1.55
N TYR A 132 15.62 -1.02 0.69
CA TYR A 132 15.64 -2.17 -0.21
C TYR A 132 15.34 -1.74 -1.64
N ASP A 133 16.05 -2.33 -2.61
CA ASP A 133 15.85 -2.14 -4.05
C ASP A 133 15.21 -3.40 -4.64
N PHE A 134 13.95 -3.35 -5.02
CA PHE A 134 13.19 -4.49 -5.54
C PHE A 134 13.69 -5.03 -6.89
N LEU A 135 14.45 -4.22 -7.64
CA LEU A 135 15.03 -4.68 -8.92
C LEU A 135 16.14 -5.71 -8.72
N ILE A 136 16.90 -5.59 -7.64
CA ILE A 136 18.05 -6.48 -7.36
C ILE A 136 17.79 -7.40 -6.17
N ASP A 137 16.91 -7.01 -5.26
CA ASP A 137 16.57 -7.75 -4.04
C ASP A 137 15.06 -7.73 -3.77
N PRO A 138 14.26 -8.47 -4.54
CA PRO A 138 12.81 -8.50 -4.38
C PRO A 138 12.34 -9.11 -3.05
N ASN A 139 13.23 -9.75 -2.29
CA ASN A 139 12.94 -10.39 -1.00
C ASN A 139 13.45 -9.59 0.20
N GLU A 140 14.01 -8.40 -0.01
CA GLU A 140 14.44 -7.48 1.04
C GLU A 140 15.48 -8.07 2.01
N PHE A 141 16.49 -8.81 1.50
CA PHE A 141 17.55 -9.39 2.32
C PHE A 141 18.75 -8.45 2.53
N ILE A 142 18.98 -7.51 1.60
CA ILE A 142 20.15 -6.65 1.57
C ILE A 142 19.75 -5.23 1.96
N ASN A 143 20.02 -4.85 3.20
CA ASN A 143 19.76 -3.48 3.66
C ASN A 143 20.80 -2.50 3.11
N LEU A 144 20.36 -1.57 2.26
CA LEU A 144 21.17 -0.53 1.62
C LEU A 144 21.15 0.81 2.37
N ALA A 145 20.48 0.92 3.52
CA ALA A 145 20.33 2.20 4.23
C ALA A 145 21.67 2.81 4.69
N GLY A 146 22.71 1.98 4.87
CA GLY A 146 24.06 2.41 5.22
C GLY A 146 24.97 2.76 4.03
N ASP A 147 24.49 2.57 2.80
CA ASP A 147 25.25 2.89 1.60
C ASP A 147 25.16 4.40 1.29
N PRO A 148 26.32 5.12 1.24
CA PRO A 148 26.33 6.55 0.92
C PRO A 148 25.77 6.89 -0.48
N GLU A 149 25.85 5.95 -1.43
CA GLU A 149 25.30 6.15 -2.79
C GLU A 149 23.77 6.16 -2.81
N MET A 150 23.11 5.68 -1.74
CA MET A 150 21.65 5.66 -1.59
C MET A 150 21.09 6.88 -0.86
N GLN A 151 21.91 7.87 -0.52
CA GLN A 151 21.44 9.02 0.26
C GLN A 151 20.35 9.82 -0.49
N ASP A 152 20.52 10.06 -1.79
CA ASP A 152 19.54 10.80 -2.57
C ASP A 152 18.18 10.08 -2.63
N VAL A 153 18.18 8.74 -2.72
CA VAL A 153 16.96 7.92 -2.68
C VAL A 153 16.28 8.04 -1.31
N LYS A 154 17.07 7.99 -0.23
CA LYS A 154 16.53 8.16 1.13
C LYS A 154 15.93 9.55 1.33
N ASP A 155 16.58 10.59 0.81
CA ASP A 155 16.10 11.97 0.92
C ASP A 155 14.78 12.16 0.17
N GLU A 156 14.68 11.64 -1.05
CA GLU A 156 13.45 11.65 -1.85
C GLU A 156 12.30 10.94 -1.12
N LEU A 157 12.52 9.71 -0.66
CA LEU A 157 11.49 8.93 0.04
C LEU A 157 11.14 9.51 1.41
N SER A 158 12.09 10.22 2.04
CA SER A 158 11.89 10.88 3.32
C SER A 158 10.80 11.94 3.31
N ALA A 159 10.57 12.57 2.17
CA ALA A 159 9.55 13.59 2.00
C ALA A 159 8.11 13.04 2.15
N TRP A 160 7.95 11.72 2.11
CA TRP A 160 6.65 11.03 2.20
C TRP A 160 6.33 10.50 3.60
N PHE A 161 7.26 10.61 4.57
CA PHE A 161 6.93 10.25 5.94
C PHE A 161 5.94 11.24 6.55
N PRO A 162 5.06 10.79 7.45
CA PRO A 162 4.07 11.66 8.06
C PRO A 162 4.73 12.69 8.99
N ASP A 163 4.31 13.95 8.90
CA ASP A 163 4.72 15.02 9.81
C ASP A 163 4.17 14.81 11.22
N VAL A 164 3.01 14.16 11.32
CA VAL A 164 2.33 13.93 12.60
C VAL A 164 2.34 12.45 12.92
N ASN A 165 2.93 12.13 14.09
CA ASN A 165 2.90 10.79 14.68
C ASN A 165 2.01 10.81 15.90
N ALA A 166 0.81 10.25 15.79
CA ALA A 166 -0.08 10.09 16.93
C ALA A 166 0.52 9.07 17.92
N PRO A 167 0.63 9.39 19.22
CA PRO A 167 1.07 8.42 20.21
C PRO A 167 0.08 7.24 20.28
N PRO A 168 0.51 6.04 20.72
CA PRO A 168 -0.41 4.94 20.91
C PRO A 168 -1.51 5.32 21.88
N ASP A 169 -2.75 5.05 21.51
CA ASP A 169 -3.88 5.20 22.41
C ASP A 169 -3.85 4.05 23.45
N ASN A 170 -3.47 4.40 24.67
CA ASN A 170 -3.42 3.47 25.79
C ASN A 170 -4.75 3.41 26.56
N SER A 171 -5.80 4.09 26.14
CA SER A 171 -7.09 4.17 26.86
C SER A 171 -7.76 2.80 27.01
N ASN A 172 -7.51 1.85 26.10
CA ASN A 172 -8.10 0.52 26.13
C ASN A 172 -7.27 -0.56 26.85
N LEU A 173 -6.05 -0.23 27.34
CA LEU A 173 -5.21 -1.20 28.05
C LEU A 173 -5.62 -1.38 29.52
N SER A 174 -6.44 -0.50 30.09
CA SER A 174 -6.92 -0.57 31.47
C SER A 174 -8.17 -1.44 31.65
N GLU A 175 -8.84 -1.82 30.57
CA GLU A 175 -10.06 -2.66 30.63
C GLU A 175 -9.79 -4.15 30.36
N ALA A 176 -8.54 -4.53 30.07
CA ALA A 176 -8.14 -5.91 29.72
C ALA A 176 -7.30 -6.61 30.81
N LEU A 177 -7.23 -6.06 32.04
CA LEU A 177 -6.68 -6.65 33.26
C LEU A 177 -7.82 -6.78 34.29
#